data_ae38abc17621b84a03ccf470ae556786
#
_entry.id   ae38abc17621b84a03ccf470ae556786
#
_cell.length_a   1.000
_cell.length_b   1.000
_cell.length_c   1.000
_cell.angle_alpha   90.00
_cell.angle_beta   90.00
_cell.angle_gamma   90.00
#
_symmetry.space_group_name_H-M   'P 1'
#
loop_
_entity.id
_entity.type
_entity.pdbx_description
1 polymer ?
#
loop_
_entity_poly.entity_id
_entity_poly.type
_entity_poly.pdbx_seq_one_letter_code
_entity_poly.pdbx_strand_id
1 'polypeptide(L)'
;MAQEIELKFIVDDAGVDALRNHLQTLNAEHTPPGQLLNIYYETADNWLRRHDMGLRIRGDNGRYEMTMKIAGRTVGGLHQRPEYNIAISTPELALDQLPLEVWPNSEMPQGLAEQLNPLFSTDFYREKWVVSQGKSQIEIALDQGEVKAGEHLEAICELELELLSGETADVLALAQQLAQTGLLRQGSLSKAARGYHLAQGNPEREIKPLTILTLPPKATVGQAFEAALESALAHWQYHEELWLRGKTKAKIEVLNAQGLIRHILTLFGGIVPRKASAQLRDGLTQVDALMVGKISAHDAAFSRETALTKLAFTEWLVTRGWQAFLDAKAEAKMADSFKRFADTHLSRQAAELRTTFAYPLGDGYSDQLPRLTRDINSVQILAGYYDAEKAQRWLANWQGLRHAIETRQHIEIEHYRNEALAVEPFWLHSGKR
;
A
#
# COMPACT_ATOMS: atom_id res chain seq x y z
N MET A 1 -15.03 20.16 -8.90
CA MET A 1 -14.32 19.04 -8.22
C MET A 1 -14.35 17.85 -9.14
N ALA A 2 -13.20 17.42 -9.65
CA ALA A 2 -13.06 16.16 -10.35
C ALA A 2 -12.49 15.13 -9.35
N GLN A 3 -12.94 13.90 -9.42
CA GLN A 3 -12.30 12.80 -8.70
C GLN A 3 -11.30 12.16 -9.66
N GLU A 4 -10.02 12.34 -9.37
CA GLU A 4 -8.96 11.64 -10.08
C GLU A 4 -8.96 10.17 -9.69
N ILE A 5 -8.95 9.29 -10.69
CA ILE A 5 -8.75 7.85 -10.52
C ILE A 5 -7.57 7.47 -11.41
N GLU A 6 -6.47 7.14 -10.79
CA GLU A 6 -5.18 6.88 -11.44
C GLU A 6 -4.54 5.60 -10.91
N LEU A 7 -4.10 4.73 -11.79
CA LEU A 7 -3.26 3.58 -11.45
C LEU A 7 -1.84 3.81 -11.97
N LYS A 8 -0.85 3.63 -11.10
CA LYS A 8 0.56 3.87 -11.38
C LYS A 8 1.37 2.59 -11.47
N PHE A 9 2.20 2.53 -12.51
CA PHE A 9 3.28 1.55 -12.65
C PHE A 9 4.63 2.24 -12.72
N ILE A 10 5.65 1.59 -12.20
CA ILE A 10 7.04 1.88 -12.53
C ILE A 10 7.40 1.03 -13.75
N VAL A 11 8.07 1.65 -14.70
CA VAL A 11 8.52 0.99 -15.94
C VAL A 11 9.96 0.56 -15.76
N ASP A 12 10.31 -0.62 -16.25
CA ASP A 12 11.69 -1.04 -16.39
C ASP A 12 12.40 -0.17 -17.44
N ASP A 13 13.42 0.57 -17.04
CA ASP A 13 14.15 1.49 -17.93
C ASP A 13 14.64 0.81 -19.22
N ALA A 14 15.11 -0.44 -19.11
CA ALA A 14 15.54 -1.24 -20.26
C ALA A 14 14.36 -1.64 -21.17
N GLY A 15 13.15 -1.62 -20.67
CA GLY A 15 11.94 -2.01 -21.38
C GLY A 15 11.13 -0.86 -22.00
N VAL A 16 11.54 0.39 -21.81
CA VAL A 16 10.76 1.57 -22.24
C VAL A 16 10.42 1.55 -23.74
N ASP A 17 11.40 1.24 -24.60
CA ASP A 17 11.15 1.20 -26.04
C ASP A 17 10.22 0.05 -26.44
N ALA A 18 10.34 -1.09 -25.80
CA ALA A 18 9.43 -2.22 -26.01
C ALA A 18 8.01 -1.88 -25.55
N LEU A 19 7.86 -1.19 -24.41
CA LEU A 19 6.58 -0.71 -23.91
C LEU A 19 5.97 0.31 -24.87
N ARG A 20 6.75 1.31 -25.30
CA ARG A 20 6.30 2.33 -26.27
C ARG A 20 5.81 1.69 -27.57
N ASN A 21 6.57 0.75 -28.11
CA ASN A 21 6.17 0.00 -29.31
C ASN A 21 4.86 -0.75 -29.10
N HIS A 22 4.68 -1.38 -27.93
CA HIS A 22 3.41 -2.05 -27.58
C HIS A 22 2.25 -1.06 -27.52
N LEU A 23 2.43 0.10 -26.85
CA LEU A 23 1.41 1.15 -26.73
C LEU A 23 1.01 1.71 -28.09
N GLN A 24 1.95 1.83 -29.04
CA GLN A 24 1.66 2.27 -30.43
C GLN A 24 0.81 1.27 -31.23
N THR A 25 0.73 0.00 -30.79
CA THR A 25 -0.19 -0.95 -31.43
C THR A 25 -1.64 -0.82 -30.98
N LEU A 26 -1.88 -0.06 -29.92
CA LEU A 26 -3.23 0.19 -29.42
C LEU A 26 -3.97 1.13 -30.38
N ASN A 27 -5.29 0.92 -30.51
CA ASN A 27 -6.14 1.88 -31.19
C ASN A 27 -6.40 3.10 -30.27
N ALA A 28 -5.49 4.07 -30.32
CA ALA A 28 -5.42 5.17 -29.39
C ALA A 28 -5.17 6.51 -30.09
N GLU A 29 -5.68 7.57 -29.51
CA GLU A 29 -5.23 8.92 -29.85
C GLU A 29 -3.88 9.19 -29.17
N HIS A 30 -2.84 9.41 -29.98
CA HIS A 30 -1.47 9.58 -29.51
C HIS A 30 -1.05 11.04 -29.49
N THR A 31 -0.44 11.45 -28.37
CA THR A 31 0.21 12.75 -28.23
C THR A 31 1.72 12.51 -28.01
N PRO A 32 2.59 13.07 -28.87
CA PRO A 32 4.04 12.96 -28.73
C PRO A 32 4.56 13.51 -27.40
N PRO A 33 5.79 13.12 -26.97
CA PRO A 33 6.37 13.60 -25.72
C PRO A 33 6.42 15.13 -25.65
N GLY A 34 5.85 15.70 -24.59
CA GLY A 34 5.93 17.11 -24.24
C GLY A 34 6.51 17.29 -22.84
N GLN A 35 7.32 18.33 -22.67
CA GLN A 35 7.94 18.63 -21.38
C GLN A 35 6.93 19.24 -20.42
N LEU A 36 6.87 18.71 -19.20
CA LEU A 36 6.09 19.22 -18.08
C LEU A 36 7.02 19.54 -16.91
N LEU A 37 6.98 20.79 -16.47
CA LEU A 37 7.67 21.24 -15.27
C LEU A 37 6.64 21.50 -14.17
N ASN A 38 6.80 20.84 -13.03
CA ASN A 38 5.95 21.08 -11.85
C ASN A 38 6.81 21.59 -10.70
N ILE A 39 6.32 22.62 -10.05
CA ILE A 39 6.89 23.14 -8.80
C ILE A 39 5.88 22.89 -7.69
N TYR A 40 6.32 22.20 -6.65
CA TYR A 40 5.51 21.89 -5.48
C TYR A 40 5.83 22.85 -4.35
N TYR A 41 4.78 23.35 -3.72
CA TYR A 41 4.83 24.36 -2.68
C TYR A 41 4.46 23.77 -1.33
N GLU A 42 5.14 24.25 -0.28
CA GLU A 42 4.89 23.81 1.08
C GLU A 42 5.30 24.89 2.08
N THR A 43 4.77 24.83 3.27
CA THR A 43 5.24 25.63 4.42
C THR A 43 6.44 24.96 5.08
N ALA A 44 7.21 25.73 5.86
CA ALA A 44 8.41 25.22 6.55
C ALA A 44 8.09 24.08 7.54
N ASP A 45 6.89 24.03 8.09
CA ASP A 45 6.42 23.00 9.01
C ASP A 45 5.58 21.89 8.35
N ASN A 46 5.59 21.80 7.01
CA ASN A 46 4.84 20.83 6.22
C ASN A 46 3.32 20.86 6.48
N TRP A 47 2.73 22.03 6.55
CA TRP A 47 1.32 22.18 6.87
C TRP A 47 0.41 21.46 5.87
N LEU A 48 0.66 21.61 4.55
CA LEU A 48 -0.12 20.92 3.52
C LEU A 48 0.00 19.40 3.66
N ARG A 49 1.22 18.88 3.79
CA ARG A 49 1.48 17.44 3.95
C ARG A 49 0.80 16.85 5.18
N ARG A 50 0.81 17.58 6.30
CA ARG A 50 0.15 17.15 7.55
C ARG A 50 -1.38 17.09 7.44
N HIS A 51 -1.96 17.78 6.45
CA HIS A 51 -3.39 17.75 6.13
C HIS A 51 -3.72 16.92 4.90
N ASP A 52 -2.80 16.03 4.46
CA ASP A 52 -2.93 15.20 3.26
C ASP A 52 -3.24 16.00 1.99
N MET A 53 -2.68 17.19 1.89
CA MET A 53 -2.82 18.11 0.76
C MET A 53 -1.51 18.19 -0.03
N GLY A 54 -1.62 18.44 -1.33
CA GLY A 54 -0.48 18.69 -2.21
C GLY A 54 -0.78 19.81 -3.20
N LEU A 55 0.05 20.84 -3.23
CA LEU A 55 -0.10 22.01 -4.08
C LEU A 55 1.05 22.12 -5.08
N ARG A 56 0.73 22.25 -6.35
CA ARG A 56 1.73 22.46 -7.41
C ARG A 56 1.29 23.51 -8.43
N ILE A 57 2.27 24.11 -9.07
CA ILE A 57 2.08 24.80 -10.35
C ILE A 57 2.76 23.98 -11.44
N ARG A 58 2.02 23.67 -12.49
CA ARG A 58 2.51 23.00 -13.70
C ARG A 58 2.69 24.02 -14.81
N GLY A 59 3.85 24.00 -15.45
CA GLY A 59 4.12 24.71 -16.69
C GLY A 59 4.16 23.74 -17.87
N ASP A 60 3.43 24.09 -18.94
CA ASP A 60 3.40 23.39 -20.22
C ASP A 60 3.39 24.43 -21.36
N ASN A 61 4.52 24.57 -22.07
CA ASN A 61 4.65 25.44 -23.23
C ASN A 61 4.11 26.88 -23.02
N GLY A 62 4.40 27.47 -21.85
CA GLY A 62 3.98 28.84 -21.51
C GLY A 62 2.54 28.94 -20.98
N ARG A 63 1.86 27.81 -20.79
CA ARG A 63 0.59 27.72 -20.07
C ARG A 63 0.86 27.25 -18.64
N TYR A 64 0.08 27.76 -17.69
CA TYR A 64 0.26 27.41 -16.29
C TYR A 64 -1.06 26.91 -15.69
N GLU A 65 -0.93 25.92 -14.82
CA GLU A 65 -2.04 25.35 -14.09
C GLU A 65 -1.63 25.16 -12.62
N MET A 66 -2.44 25.66 -11.72
CA MET A 66 -2.32 25.37 -10.29
C MET A 66 -3.22 24.19 -9.95
N THR A 67 -2.65 23.18 -9.31
CA THR A 67 -3.35 21.98 -8.88
C THR A 67 -3.28 21.83 -7.37
N MET A 68 -4.44 21.63 -6.74
CA MET A 68 -4.54 21.18 -5.35
C MET A 68 -5.15 19.79 -5.32
N LYS A 69 -4.40 18.84 -4.76
CA LYS A 69 -4.88 17.47 -4.44
C LYS A 69 -5.11 17.38 -2.94
N ILE A 70 -6.23 16.80 -2.52
CA ILE A 70 -6.55 16.61 -1.11
C ILE A 70 -6.63 15.12 -0.76
N ALA A 71 -6.86 14.82 0.53
CA ALA A 71 -6.93 13.46 1.04
C ALA A 71 -7.83 12.55 0.20
N GLY A 72 -7.37 11.34 -0.06
CA GLY A 72 -8.08 10.34 -0.82
C GLY A 72 -7.73 8.92 -0.37
N ARG A 73 -8.07 7.93 -1.17
CA ARG A 73 -7.76 6.52 -0.93
C ARG A 73 -6.71 6.04 -1.90
N THR A 74 -5.77 5.23 -1.40
CA THR A 74 -4.78 4.53 -2.22
C THR A 74 -4.79 3.05 -1.90
N VAL A 75 -4.96 2.21 -2.91
CA VAL A 75 -4.90 0.75 -2.79
C VAL A 75 -4.02 0.20 -3.89
N GLY A 76 -2.91 -0.45 -3.52
CA GLY A 76 -2.04 -1.14 -4.47
C GLY A 76 -1.47 -0.29 -5.61
N GLY A 77 -1.40 1.03 -5.46
CA GLY A 77 -1.00 1.96 -6.53
C GLY A 77 -2.16 2.56 -7.32
N LEU A 78 -3.42 2.16 -7.05
CA LEU A 78 -4.61 2.86 -7.50
C LEU A 78 -4.91 4.01 -6.54
N HIS A 79 -4.88 5.24 -7.05
CA HIS A 79 -5.17 6.46 -6.32
C HIS A 79 -6.56 6.96 -6.70
N GLN A 80 -7.35 7.30 -5.69
CA GLN A 80 -8.67 7.92 -5.83
C GLN A 80 -8.69 9.14 -4.92
N ARG A 81 -8.60 10.34 -5.49
CA ARG A 81 -8.55 11.57 -4.69
C ARG A 81 -9.22 12.74 -5.40
N PRO A 82 -9.81 13.67 -4.64
CA PRO A 82 -10.27 14.94 -5.20
C PRO A 82 -9.10 15.78 -5.70
N GLU A 83 -9.28 16.37 -6.88
CA GLU A 83 -8.32 17.25 -7.52
C GLU A 83 -9.02 18.53 -8.00
N TYR A 84 -8.34 19.65 -7.80
CA TYR A 84 -8.80 20.97 -8.21
C TYR A 84 -7.73 21.59 -9.10
N ASN A 85 -8.05 21.74 -10.38
CA ASN A 85 -7.18 22.30 -11.40
C ASN A 85 -7.67 23.69 -11.79
N ILE A 86 -6.81 24.69 -11.67
CA ILE A 86 -7.08 26.08 -11.95
C ILE A 86 -6.09 26.58 -13.00
N ALA A 87 -6.60 26.99 -14.16
CA ALA A 87 -5.77 27.67 -15.16
C ALA A 87 -5.37 29.06 -14.64
N ILE A 88 -4.07 29.35 -14.64
CA ILE A 88 -3.51 30.63 -14.17
C ILE A 88 -2.69 31.29 -15.28
N SER A 89 -2.62 32.60 -15.28
CA SER A 89 -1.94 33.36 -16.34
C SER A 89 -0.43 33.51 -16.11
N THR A 90 0.01 33.38 -14.85
CA THR A 90 1.42 33.49 -14.42
C THR A 90 1.77 32.31 -13.52
N PRO A 91 3.06 31.95 -13.38
CA PRO A 91 3.49 30.87 -12.49
C PRO A 91 3.48 31.31 -11.01
N GLU A 92 2.43 31.96 -10.57
CA GLU A 92 2.23 32.42 -9.19
C GLU A 92 1.02 31.75 -8.58
N LEU A 93 1.09 31.49 -7.26
CA LEU A 93 -0.03 30.87 -6.53
C LEU A 93 -1.26 31.79 -6.51
N ALA A 94 -2.42 31.24 -6.86
CA ALA A 94 -3.71 31.90 -6.87
C ALA A 94 -4.69 31.17 -5.95
N LEU A 95 -4.36 31.08 -4.65
CA LEU A 95 -5.10 30.29 -3.66
C LEU A 95 -6.55 30.77 -3.46
N ASP A 96 -6.82 32.05 -3.72
CA ASP A 96 -8.14 32.67 -3.70
C ASP A 96 -9.09 32.11 -4.78
N GLN A 97 -8.56 31.48 -5.83
CA GLN A 97 -9.34 30.80 -6.86
C GLN A 97 -9.77 29.37 -6.47
N LEU A 98 -9.20 28.80 -5.40
CA LEU A 98 -9.61 27.51 -4.88
C LEU A 98 -10.93 27.62 -4.11
N PRO A 99 -11.87 26.68 -4.29
CA PRO A 99 -13.10 26.67 -3.52
C PRO A 99 -12.82 26.44 -2.03
N LEU A 100 -13.63 27.03 -1.16
CA LEU A 100 -13.43 26.96 0.30
C LEU A 100 -13.46 25.53 0.84
N GLU A 101 -14.20 24.65 0.20
CA GLU A 101 -14.30 23.22 0.57
C GLU A 101 -12.98 22.45 0.50
N VAL A 102 -11.96 22.99 -0.20
CA VAL A 102 -10.60 22.45 -0.26
C VAL A 102 -9.93 22.49 1.12
N TRP A 103 -10.23 23.55 1.89
CA TRP A 103 -9.55 23.81 3.15
C TRP A 103 -10.22 23.10 4.34
N PRO A 104 -9.46 22.70 5.36
CA PRO A 104 -10.02 22.20 6.61
C PRO A 104 -11.04 23.19 7.17
N ASN A 105 -12.20 22.68 7.59
CA ASN A 105 -13.34 23.49 8.07
C ASN A 105 -13.87 24.53 7.06
N SER A 106 -13.60 24.35 5.76
CA SER A 106 -14.00 25.27 4.69
C SER A 106 -13.45 26.70 4.89
N GLU A 107 -12.28 26.82 5.49
CA GLU A 107 -11.62 28.11 5.73
C GLU A 107 -10.12 28.00 5.43
N MET A 108 -9.63 28.87 4.55
CA MET A 108 -8.19 28.96 4.29
C MET A 108 -7.47 29.57 5.50
N PRO A 109 -6.43 28.92 6.04
CA PRO A 109 -5.69 29.46 7.18
C PRO A 109 -5.11 30.84 6.87
N GLN A 110 -5.27 31.75 7.84
CA GLN A 110 -4.73 33.11 7.72
C GLN A 110 -3.19 33.06 7.61
N GLY A 111 -2.64 33.80 6.65
CA GLY A 111 -1.19 33.88 6.44
C GLY A 111 -0.57 32.64 5.79
N LEU A 112 -1.37 31.69 5.30
CA LEU A 112 -0.86 30.49 4.64
C LEU A 112 -0.12 30.84 3.34
N ALA A 113 -0.69 31.73 2.53
CA ALA A 113 -0.13 32.09 1.24
C ALA A 113 1.30 32.64 1.36
N GLU A 114 1.57 33.45 2.36
CA GLU A 114 2.88 34.05 2.62
C GLU A 114 3.92 33.05 3.15
N GLN A 115 3.48 31.91 3.66
CA GLN A 115 4.33 30.85 4.20
C GLN A 115 4.67 29.77 3.17
N LEU A 116 3.97 29.74 2.05
CA LEU A 116 4.20 28.76 0.99
C LEU A 116 5.41 29.14 0.13
N ASN A 117 6.35 28.22 0.05
CA ASN A 117 7.55 28.36 -0.76
C ASN A 117 7.77 27.12 -1.64
N PRO A 118 8.46 27.24 -2.79
CA PRO A 118 8.88 26.09 -3.56
C PRO A 118 9.69 25.11 -2.71
N LEU A 119 9.31 23.83 -2.69
CA LEU A 119 9.98 22.80 -1.91
C LEU A 119 10.76 21.83 -2.79
N PHE A 120 10.15 21.36 -3.87
CA PHE A 120 10.77 20.48 -4.86
C PHE A 120 10.10 20.64 -6.21
N SER A 121 10.73 20.10 -7.24
CA SER A 121 10.22 20.13 -8.62
C SER A 121 10.23 18.74 -9.24
N THR A 122 9.41 18.57 -10.27
CA THR A 122 9.50 17.44 -11.19
C THR A 122 9.61 17.98 -12.62
N ASP A 123 10.59 17.50 -13.35
CA ASP A 123 10.81 17.85 -14.75
C ASP A 123 10.86 16.57 -15.57
N PHE A 124 9.88 16.38 -16.44
CA PHE A 124 9.76 15.16 -17.22
C PHE A 124 9.05 15.38 -18.53
N TYR A 125 9.29 14.47 -19.48
CA TYR A 125 8.57 14.37 -20.73
C TYR A 125 7.42 13.39 -20.56
N ARG A 126 6.21 13.82 -20.93
CA ARG A 126 4.99 13.01 -20.92
C ARG A 126 4.55 12.70 -22.35
N GLU A 127 4.49 11.42 -22.68
CA GLU A 127 3.91 10.89 -23.90
C GLU A 127 2.57 10.23 -23.56
N LYS A 128 1.51 10.46 -24.37
CA LYS A 128 0.16 10.06 -24.00
C LYS A 128 -0.54 9.27 -25.09
N TRP A 129 -1.37 8.33 -24.66
CA TRP A 129 -2.31 7.58 -25.48
C TRP A 129 -3.69 7.59 -24.81
N VAL A 130 -4.72 8.04 -25.52
CA VAL A 130 -6.09 7.95 -25.03
C VAL A 130 -6.76 6.77 -25.71
N VAL A 131 -7.18 5.79 -24.92
CA VAL A 131 -7.78 4.55 -25.40
C VAL A 131 -9.22 4.43 -24.94
N SER A 132 -10.04 3.76 -25.75
CA SER A 132 -11.37 3.30 -25.36
C SER A 132 -11.27 1.87 -24.82
N GLN A 133 -11.66 1.66 -23.58
CA GLN A 133 -11.71 0.34 -22.92
C GLN A 133 -13.09 0.13 -22.32
N GLY A 134 -13.84 -0.87 -22.80
CA GLY A 134 -15.22 -1.04 -22.39
C GLY A 134 -16.08 0.20 -22.70
N LYS A 135 -16.62 0.82 -21.66
CA LYS A 135 -17.38 2.08 -21.76
C LYS A 135 -16.55 3.31 -21.36
N SER A 136 -15.26 3.10 -21.08
CA SER A 136 -14.40 4.12 -20.50
C SER A 136 -13.44 4.71 -21.51
N GLN A 137 -13.05 5.97 -21.25
CA GLN A 137 -11.92 6.63 -21.87
C GLN A 137 -10.80 6.68 -20.84
N ILE A 138 -9.62 6.19 -21.18
CA ILE A 138 -8.48 6.10 -20.28
C ILE A 138 -7.27 6.75 -20.96
N GLU A 139 -6.64 7.68 -20.26
CA GLU A 139 -5.34 8.23 -20.65
C GLU A 139 -4.22 7.34 -20.10
N ILE A 140 -3.34 6.88 -20.98
CA ILE A 140 -2.10 6.23 -20.62
C ILE A 140 -1.00 7.27 -20.79
N ALA A 141 -0.26 7.59 -19.72
CA ALA A 141 0.82 8.56 -19.73
C ALA A 141 2.14 7.90 -19.36
N LEU A 142 3.11 7.92 -20.28
CA LEU A 142 4.49 7.51 -20.03
C LEU A 142 5.32 8.73 -19.66
N ASP A 143 5.82 8.76 -18.43
CA ASP A 143 6.61 9.86 -17.88
C ASP A 143 8.06 9.46 -17.70
N GLN A 144 8.97 10.24 -18.28
CA GLN A 144 10.41 10.05 -18.16
C GLN A 144 11.10 11.38 -17.81
N GLY A 145 11.84 11.40 -16.73
CA GLY A 145 12.53 12.61 -16.25
C GLY A 145 13.05 12.46 -14.85
N GLU A 146 12.88 13.49 -14.02
CA GLU A 146 13.43 13.51 -12.67
C GLU A 146 12.56 14.27 -11.64
N VAL A 147 12.71 13.89 -10.39
CA VAL A 147 12.28 14.65 -9.20
C VAL A 147 13.51 15.29 -8.59
N LYS A 148 13.44 16.56 -8.25
CA LYS A 148 14.56 17.33 -7.68
C LYS A 148 14.16 18.09 -6.44
N ALA A 149 14.95 17.94 -5.37
CA ALA A 149 14.86 18.76 -4.16
C ALA A 149 16.27 19.13 -3.67
N GLY A 150 16.61 20.41 -3.76
CA GLY A 150 17.99 20.87 -3.48
C GLY A 150 19.00 20.18 -4.39
N GLU A 151 19.97 19.46 -3.82
CA GLU A 151 21.00 18.70 -4.54
C GLU A 151 20.59 17.23 -4.79
N HIS A 152 19.44 16.80 -4.29
CA HIS A 152 18.96 15.43 -4.42
C HIS A 152 18.10 15.25 -5.67
N LEU A 153 18.36 14.17 -6.40
CA LEU A 153 17.68 13.80 -7.63
C LEU A 153 17.19 12.35 -7.55
N GLU A 154 16.04 12.07 -8.14
CA GLU A 154 15.53 10.71 -8.35
C GLU A 154 14.88 10.62 -9.74
N ALA A 155 15.22 9.59 -10.51
CA ALA A 155 14.68 9.37 -11.84
C ALA A 155 13.18 9.09 -11.83
N ILE A 156 12.47 9.58 -12.84
CA ILE A 156 11.09 9.24 -13.17
C ILE A 156 11.10 8.34 -14.39
N CYS A 157 10.56 7.13 -14.27
CA CYS A 157 10.23 6.26 -15.38
C CYS A 157 8.98 5.49 -15.00
N GLU A 158 7.81 6.04 -15.32
CA GLU A 158 6.54 5.49 -14.86
C GLU A 158 5.44 5.61 -15.90
N LEU A 159 4.46 4.71 -15.78
CA LEU A 159 3.25 4.69 -16.58
C LEU A 159 2.05 4.93 -15.67
N GLU A 160 1.25 5.93 -16.01
CA GLU A 160 0.02 6.26 -15.30
C GLU A 160 -1.17 5.94 -16.20
N LEU A 161 -2.19 5.28 -15.65
CA LEU A 161 -3.46 5.04 -16.30
C LEU A 161 -4.51 5.87 -15.57
N GLU A 162 -5.01 6.93 -16.20
CA GLU A 162 -6.00 7.83 -15.63
C GLU A 162 -7.37 7.64 -16.29
N LEU A 163 -8.39 7.48 -15.47
CA LEU A 163 -9.77 7.39 -15.92
C LEU A 163 -10.31 8.79 -16.28
N LEU A 164 -10.48 9.06 -17.56
CA LEU A 164 -11.10 10.32 -18.02
C LEU A 164 -12.61 10.28 -17.92
N SER A 165 -13.22 9.13 -18.22
CA SER A 165 -14.65 8.87 -18.07
C SER A 165 -14.94 7.38 -18.04
N GLY A 166 -16.00 6.98 -17.35
CA GLY A 166 -16.44 5.58 -17.27
C GLY A 166 -16.21 4.94 -15.90
N GLU A 167 -15.69 3.72 -15.88
CA GLU A 167 -15.65 2.86 -14.70
C GLU A 167 -14.22 2.44 -14.33
N THR A 168 -13.91 2.41 -13.03
CA THR A 168 -12.61 1.97 -12.50
C THR A 168 -12.24 0.54 -12.92
N ALA A 169 -13.23 -0.34 -13.09
CA ALA A 169 -13.00 -1.71 -13.55
C ALA A 169 -12.32 -1.77 -14.91
N ASP A 170 -12.61 -0.84 -15.81
CA ASP A 170 -11.99 -0.78 -17.14
C ASP A 170 -10.51 -0.37 -17.06
N VAL A 171 -10.14 0.52 -16.14
CA VAL A 171 -8.74 0.88 -15.85
C VAL A 171 -7.97 -0.36 -15.39
N LEU A 172 -8.55 -1.13 -14.46
CA LEU A 172 -7.93 -2.35 -13.94
C LEU A 172 -7.80 -3.43 -15.00
N ALA A 173 -8.80 -3.58 -15.89
CA ALA A 173 -8.74 -4.52 -17.01
C ALA A 173 -7.63 -4.14 -18.01
N LEU A 174 -7.49 -2.86 -18.34
CA LEU A 174 -6.40 -2.36 -19.18
C LEU A 174 -5.05 -2.59 -18.52
N ALA A 175 -4.95 -2.31 -17.22
CA ALA A 175 -3.74 -2.54 -16.44
C ALA A 175 -3.28 -4.01 -16.46
N GLN A 176 -4.22 -4.95 -16.36
CA GLN A 176 -3.93 -6.38 -16.47
C GLN A 176 -3.38 -6.76 -17.85
N GLN A 177 -3.93 -6.18 -18.92
CA GLN A 177 -3.41 -6.40 -20.28
C GLN A 177 -1.97 -5.89 -20.42
N LEU A 178 -1.69 -4.67 -19.92
CA LEU A 178 -0.35 -4.08 -19.98
C LEU A 178 0.67 -4.82 -19.10
N ALA A 179 0.25 -5.31 -17.93
CA ALA A 179 1.11 -6.08 -17.03
C ALA A 179 1.57 -7.43 -17.61
N GLN A 180 0.86 -7.98 -18.61
CA GLN A 180 1.30 -9.19 -19.34
C GLN A 180 2.63 -9.00 -20.06
N THR A 181 3.03 -7.76 -20.34
CA THR A 181 4.31 -7.46 -21.01
C THR A 181 5.54 -7.84 -20.16
N GLY A 182 5.40 -7.92 -18.82
CA GLY A 182 6.53 -8.14 -17.91
C GLY A 182 7.48 -6.94 -17.78
N LEU A 183 7.03 -5.74 -18.15
CA LEU A 183 7.81 -4.51 -18.15
C LEU A 183 7.39 -3.54 -17.04
N LEU A 184 6.38 -3.91 -16.24
CA LEU A 184 5.71 -3.03 -15.30
C LEU A 184 5.68 -3.63 -13.90
N ARG A 185 5.84 -2.77 -12.88
CA ARG A 185 5.49 -3.10 -11.49
C ARG A 185 4.61 -2.02 -10.91
N GLN A 186 3.66 -2.37 -10.05
CA GLN A 186 2.85 -1.37 -9.36
C GLN A 186 3.73 -0.51 -8.44
N GLY A 187 3.66 0.82 -8.61
CA GLY A 187 4.39 1.78 -7.80
C GLY A 187 3.55 2.28 -6.63
N SER A 188 4.13 2.34 -5.43
CA SER A 188 3.49 2.87 -4.22
C SER A 188 3.84 4.33 -3.94
N LEU A 189 4.94 4.84 -4.52
CA LEU A 189 5.45 6.18 -4.28
C LEU A 189 5.06 7.12 -5.44
N SER A 190 4.21 8.11 -5.15
CA SER A 190 3.94 9.18 -6.12
C SER A 190 5.17 10.07 -6.32
N LYS A 191 5.20 10.85 -7.42
CA LYS A 191 6.22 11.89 -7.65
C LYS A 191 6.31 12.84 -6.45
N ALA A 192 5.16 13.26 -5.91
CA ALA A 192 5.11 14.12 -4.73
C ALA A 192 5.71 13.44 -3.49
N ALA A 193 5.38 12.19 -3.20
CA ALA A 193 5.94 11.46 -2.05
C ALA A 193 7.48 11.35 -2.14
N ARG A 194 8.01 11.13 -3.34
CA ARG A 194 9.46 11.12 -3.59
C ARG A 194 10.08 12.50 -3.40
N GLY A 195 9.43 13.55 -3.91
CA GLY A 195 9.88 14.93 -3.75
C GLY A 195 9.95 15.38 -2.29
N TYR A 196 8.94 15.09 -1.49
CA TYR A 196 8.96 15.35 -0.04
C TYR A 196 10.09 14.60 0.66
N HIS A 197 10.33 13.35 0.28
CA HIS A 197 11.42 12.57 0.86
C HIS A 197 12.80 13.15 0.54
N LEU A 198 13.03 13.55 -0.71
CA LEU A 198 14.25 14.21 -1.12
C LEU A 198 14.45 15.56 -0.42
N ALA A 199 13.36 16.34 -0.25
CA ALA A 199 13.39 17.64 0.44
C ALA A 199 13.75 17.54 1.93
N GLN A 200 13.55 16.38 2.55
CA GLN A 200 13.97 16.08 3.92
C GLN A 200 15.47 15.68 4.01
N GLY A 201 16.25 15.82 2.94
CA GLY A 201 17.64 15.43 2.88
C GLY A 201 17.87 14.00 2.43
N ASN A 202 16.87 13.38 1.80
CA ASN A 202 16.92 12.00 1.30
C ASN A 202 17.37 11.00 2.38
N PRO A 203 16.73 10.97 3.56
CA PRO A 203 17.14 10.07 4.63
C PRO A 203 17.02 8.61 4.20
N GLU A 204 17.83 7.75 4.80
CA GLU A 204 17.75 6.32 4.52
C GLU A 204 16.36 5.77 4.88
N ARG A 205 15.71 5.08 3.94
CA ARG A 205 14.43 4.41 4.20
C ARG A 205 14.69 3.13 4.99
N GLU A 206 14.02 2.99 6.11
CA GLU A 206 14.23 1.86 7.03
C GLU A 206 13.33 0.68 6.71
N ILE A 207 13.82 -0.53 6.99
CA ILE A 207 12.99 -1.74 7.02
C ILE A 207 12.08 -1.64 8.24
N LYS A 208 10.79 -1.80 8.02
CA LYS A 208 9.76 -1.72 9.06
C LYS A 208 9.19 -3.12 9.31
N PRO A 209 9.14 -3.58 10.56
CA PRO A 209 8.47 -4.85 10.87
C PRO A 209 6.96 -4.72 10.70
N LEU A 210 6.27 -5.85 10.56
CA LEU A 210 4.82 -5.90 10.67
C LEU A 210 4.39 -5.39 12.05
N THR A 211 3.40 -4.51 12.07
CA THR A 211 2.86 -3.89 13.28
C THR A 211 1.40 -4.30 13.53
N ILE A 212 0.91 -4.02 14.73
CA ILE A 212 -0.51 -4.19 15.04
C ILE A 212 -1.34 -3.27 14.13
N LEU A 213 -2.36 -3.85 13.50
CA LEU A 213 -3.28 -3.13 12.61
C LEU A 213 -4.08 -2.09 13.40
N THR A 214 -4.01 -0.83 12.95
CA THR A 214 -4.83 0.24 13.52
C THR A 214 -6.18 0.31 12.80
N LEU A 215 -7.27 0.36 13.57
CA LEU A 215 -8.63 0.41 13.07
C LEU A 215 -9.39 1.60 13.68
N PRO A 216 -10.38 2.15 12.95
CA PRO A 216 -11.26 3.17 13.53
C PRO A 216 -12.12 2.59 14.65
N PRO A 217 -12.57 3.43 15.62
CA PRO A 217 -13.49 2.99 16.65
C PRO A 217 -14.75 2.35 16.05
N LYS A 218 -15.22 1.25 16.66
CA LYS A 218 -16.42 0.50 16.23
C LYS A 218 -16.33 -0.10 14.81
N ALA A 219 -15.12 -0.38 14.31
CA ALA A 219 -14.97 -1.05 13.03
C ALA A 219 -15.73 -2.39 12.98
N THR A 220 -16.29 -2.69 11.82
CA THR A 220 -16.92 -3.98 11.53
C THR A 220 -15.87 -5.01 11.14
N VAL A 221 -16.26 -6.28 11.12
CA VAL A 221 -15.41 -7.38 10.61
C VAL A 221 -14.99 -7.13 9.17
N GLY A 222 -15.91 -6.64 8.32
CA GLY A 222 -15.61 -6.30 6.93
C GLY A 222 -14.58 -5.19 6.79
N GLN A 223 -14.70 -4.11 7.57
CA GLN A 223 -13.72 -3.02 7.58
C GLN A 223 -12.34 -3.49 8.04
N ALA A 224 -12.28 -4.36 9.05
CA ALA A 224 -11.03 -4.94 9.51
C ALA A 224 -10.40 -5.87 8.46
N PHE A 225 -11.20 -6.65 7.76
CA PHE A 225 -10.75 -7.50 6.67
C PHE A 225 -10.11 -6.69 5.52
N GLU A 226 -10.80 -5.64 5.06
CA GLU A 226 -10.28 -4.72 4.04
C GLU A 226 -8.98 -4.05 4.50
N ALA A 227 -8.98 -3.45 5.69
CA ALA A 227 -7.82 -2.75 6.24
C ALA A 227 -6.60 -3.67 6.42
N ALA A 228 -6.82 -4.92 6.85
CA ALA A 228 -5.75 -5.90 7.01
C ALA A 228 -5.08 -6.23 5.66
N LEU A 229 -5.88 -6.48 4.62
CA LEU A 229 -5.35 -6.76 3.28
C LEU A 229 -4.67 -5.54 2.66
N GLU A 230 -5.25 -4.35 2.78
CA GLU A 230 -4.64 -3.10 2.31
C GLU A 230 -3.29 -2.85 2.98
N SER A 231 -3.23 -3.03 4.31
CA SER A 231 -1.98 -2.89 5.08
C SER A 231 -0.91 -3.89 4.64
N ALA A 232 -1.29 -5.15 4.45
CA ALA A 232 -0.35 -6.20 4.02
C ALA A 232 0.16 -5.94 2.59
N LEU A 233 -0.69 -5.50 1.67
CA LEU A 233 -0.29 -5.13 0.32
C LEU A 233 0.64 -3.91 0.31
N ALA A 234 0.35 -2.90 1.12
CA ALA A 234 1.21 -1.72 1.29
C ALA A 234 2.58 -2.10 1.87
N HIS A 235 2.60 -3.03 2.84
CA HIS A 235 3.84 -3.55 3.42
C HIS A 235 4.69 -4.29 2.37
N TRP A 236 4.07 -5.10 1.52
CA TRP A 236 4.73 -5.75 0.39
C TRP A 236 5.37 -4.72 -0.55
N GLN A 237 4.58 -3.74 -1.03
CA GLN A 237 5.06 -2.74 -1.99
C GLN A 237 6.18 -1.85 -1.41
N TYR A 238 6.08 -1.46 -0.14
CA TYR A 238 7.11 -0.68 0.52
C TYR A 238 8.44 -1.44 0.60
N HIS A 239 8.42 -2.71 1.00
CA HIS A 239 9.64 -3.50 1.15
C HIS A 239 10.19 -4.02 -0.18
N GLU A 240 9.35 -4.24 -1.17
CA GLU A 240 9.77 -4.48 -2.55
C GLU A 240 10.60 -3.31 -3.10
N GLU A 241 10.14 -2.07 -2.85
CA GLU A 241 10.89 -0.87 -3.20
C GLU A 241 12.24 -0.80 -2.48
N LEU A 242 12.30 -1.11 -1.19
CA LEU A 242 13.56 -1.15 -0.45
C LEU A 242 14.50 -2.24 -0.96
N TRP A 243 13.97 -3.40 -1.31
CA TRP A 243 14.76 -4.49 -1.87
C TRP A 243 15.37 -4.10 -3.22
N LEU A 244 14.60 -3.46 -4.09
CA LEU A 244 15.08 -2.89 -5.36
C LEU A 244 16.16 -1.81 -5.16
N ARG A 245 16.08 -1.04 -4.08
CA ARG A 245 17.08 -0.03 -3.70
C ARG A 245 18.33 -0.62 -3.00
N GLY A 246 18.49 -1.94 -3.03
CA GLY A 246 19.68 -2.65 -2.53
C GLY A 246 19.60 -3.13 -1.09
N LYS A 247 18.47 -2.92 -0.37
CA LYS A 247 18.29 -3.48 0.98
C LYS A 247 17.88 -4.95 0.92
N THR A 248 18.84 -5.84 0.79
CA THR A 248 18.61 -7.28 0.60
C THR A 248 17.77 -7.93 1.70
N LYS A 249 17.87 -7.44 2.94
CA LYS A 249 17.06 -7.91 4.08
C LYS A 249 15.56 -7.58 3.93
N ALA A 250 15.20 -6.60 3.09
CA ALA A 250 13.81 -6.27 2.84
C ALA A 250 13.04 -7.41 2.12
N LYS A 251 13.74 -8.34 1.44
CA LYS A 251 13.14 -9.57 0.90
C LYS A 251 12.36 -10.34 1.97
N ILE A 252 12.87 -10.39 3.20
CA ILE A 252 12.20 -11.09 4.31
C ILE A 252 10.84 -10.46 4.59
N GLU A 253 10.76 -9.12 4.58
CA GLU A 253 9.49 -8.42 4.81
C GLU A 253 8.51 -8.55 3.64
N VAL A 254 9.00 -8.68 2.40
CA VAL A 254 8.16 -9.05 1.24
C VAL A 254 7.51 -10.42 1.46
N LEU A 255 8.29 -11.41 1.86
CA LEU A 255 7.78 -12.76 2.16
C LEU A 255 6.83 -12.76 3.36
N ASN A 256 7.12 -11.97 4.40
CA ASN A 256 6.25 -11.80 5.57
C ASN A 256 4.89 -11.21 5.16
N ALA A 257 4.87 -10.21 4.28
CA ALA A 257 3.64 -9.62 3.76
C ALA A 257 2.80 -10.63 2.96
N GLN A 258 3.42 -11.42 2.10
CA GLN A 258 2.76 -12.46 1.33
C GLN A 258 2.16 -13.55 2.24
N GLY A 259 2.93 -13.97 3.26
CA GLY A 259 2.47 -14.88 4.30
C GLY A 259 1.30 -14.31 5.12
N LEU A 260 1.36 -13.02 5.46
CA LEU A 260 0.28 -12.32 6.16
C LEU A 260 -1.01 -12.28 5.33
N ILE A 261 -0.92 -11.99 4.04
CA ILE A 261 -2.08 -12.01 3.12
C ILE A 261 -2.75 -13.39 3.14
N ARG A 262 -1.98 -14.47 3.00
CA ARG A 262 -2.50 -15.84 3.08
C ARG A 262 -3.18 -16.12 4.41
N HIS A 263 -2.58 -15.62 5.49
CA HIS A 263 -3.11 -15.79 6.84
C HIS A 263 -4.42 -15.03 7.02
N ILE A 264 -4.53 -13.78 6.53
CA ILE A 264 -5.77 -12.99 6.55
C ILE A 264 -6.90 -13.75 5.84
N LEU A 265 -6.65 -14.23 4.62
CA LEU A 265 -7.62 -15.02 3.87
C LEU A 265 -8.07 -16.31 4.60
N THR A 266 -7.21 -16.85 5.46
CA THR A 266 -7.51 -18.03 6.27
C THR A 266 -8.27 -17.68 7.55
N LEU A 267 -7.85 -16.62 8.25
CA LEU A 267 -8.47 -16.14 9.49
C LEU A 267 -9.94 -15.76 9.27
N PHE A 268 -10.23 -15.10 8.15
CA PHE A 268 -11.59 -14.73 7.77
C PHE A 268 -12.32 -15.80 6.93
N GLY A 269 -11.73 -16.98 6.76
CA GLY A 269 -12.27 -18.06 5.92
C GLY A 269 -13.61 -18.66 6.36
N GLY A 270 -14.02 -18.43 7.62
CA GLY A 270 -15.35 -18.77 8.13
C GLY A 270 -16.46 -17.79 7.68
N ILE A 271 -16.09 -16.69 7.01
CA ILE A 271 -16.98 -15.65 6.48
C ILE A 271 -16.80 -15.51 4.97
N VAL A 272 -15.56 -15.28 4.53
CA VAL A 272 -15.21 -15.20 3.10
C VAL A 272 -14.84 -16.61 2.62
N PRO A 273 -15.66 -17.25 1.79
CA PRO A 273 -15.41 -18.62 1.38
C PRO A 273 -14.16 -18.74 0.52
N ARG A 274 -13.44 -19.86 0.64
CA ARG A 274 -12.17 -20.09 -0.10
C ARG A 274 -12.30 -19.87 -1.61
N LYS A 275 -13.43 -20.22 -2.20
CA LYS A 275 -13.70 -20.00 -3.63
C LYS A 275 -13.64 -18.54 -4.07
N ALA A 276 -13.96 -17.60 -3.16
CA ALA A 276 -13.89 -16.16 -3.43
C ALA A 276 -12.45 -15.67 -3.59
N SER A 277 -11.46 -16.34 -2.98
CA SER A 277 -10.05 -15.96 -3.02
C SER A 277 -9.19 -16.96 -3.80
N ALA A 278 -9.77 -17.88 -4.55
CA ALA A 278 -9.03 -18.95 -5.23
C ALA A 278 -7.97 -18.39 -6.19
N GLN A 279 -8.37 -17.48 -7.07
CA GLN A 279 -7.46 -16.84 -8.04
C GLN A 279 -6.30 -16.09 -7.34
N LEU A 280 -6.59 -15.38 -6.24
CA LEU A 280 -5.58 -14.67 -5.46
C LEU A 280 -4.56 -15.62 -4.83
N ARG A 281 -5.05 -16.76 -4.30
CA ARG A 281 -4.19 -17.81 -3.72
C ARG A 281 -3.31 -18.48 -4.77
N ASP A 282 -3.84 -18.69 -5.96
CA ASP A 282 -3.08 -19.24 -7.09
C ASP A 282 -1.98 -18.28 -7.52
N GLY A 283 -2.29 -16.97 -7.63
CA GLY A 283 -1.30 -15.94 -7.90
C GLY A 283 -0.19 -15.90 -6.86
N LEU A 284 -0.53 -15.92 -5.57
CA LEU A 284 0.48 -16.00 -4.50
C LEU A 284 1.34 -17.27 -4.61
N THR A 285 0.77 -18.39 -5.02
CA THR A 285 1.55 -19.63 -5.21
C THR A 285 2.55 -19.51 -6.36
N GLN A 286 2.16 -18.84 -7.44
CA GLN A 286 3.07 -18.53 -8.55
C GLN A 286 4.21 -17.60 -8.11
N VAL A 287 3.90 -16.57 -7.34
CA VAL A 287 4.92 -15.65 -6.78
C VAL A 287 5.85 -16.39 -5.81
N ASP A 288 5.34 -17.27 -4.95
CA ASP A 288 6.18 -18.08 -4.05
C ASP A 288 7.18 -18.93 -4.85
N ALA A 289 6.72 -19.53 -5.94
CA ALA A 289 7.60 -20.33 -6.80
C ALA A 289 8.77 -19.52 -7.39
N LEU A 290 8.53 -18.24 -7.71
CA LEU A 290 9.58 -17.31 -8.15
C LEU A 290 10.57 -16.97 -7.03
N MET A 291 10.06 -16.84 -5.79
CA MET A 291 10.87 -16.44 -4.63
C MET A 291 11.79 -17.53 -4.10
N VAL A 292 11.61 -18.78 -4.56
CA VAL A 292 12.50 -19.89 -4.23
C VAL A 292 13.86 -19.69 -4.90
N GLY A 293 14.94 -19.71 -4.09
CA GLY A 293 16.30 -19.56 -4.59
C GLY A 293 16.81 -18.12 -4.61
N LYS A 294 17.76 -17.86 -5.51
CA LYS A 294 18.49 -16.58 -5.60
C LYS A 294 17.93 -15.66 -6.69
N ILE A 295 16.62 -15.39 -6.64
CA ILE A 295 16.04 -14.40 -7.55
C ILE A 295 16.51 -12.99 -7.18
N SER A 296 16.79 -12.15 -8.18
CA SER A 296 17.10 -10.73 -7.97
C SER A 296 15.83 -9.95 -7.59
N ALA A 297 16.01 -8.81 -6.92
CA ALA A 297 14.89 -7.91 -6.63
C ALA A 297 14.19 -7.45 -7.91
N HIS A 298 14.95 -7.13 -8.94
CA HIS A 298 14.44 -6.69 -10.23
C HIS A 298 13.58 -7.78 -10.89
N ASP A 299 14.11 -9.00 -11.04
CA ASP A 299 13.39 -10.09 -11.70
C ASP A 299 12.13 -10.48 -10.94
N ALA A 300 12.15 -10.40 -9.61
CA ALA A 300 10.97 -10.66 -8.78
C ALA A 300 9.91 -9.58 -8.95
N ALA A 301 10.29 -8.30 -8.84
CA ALA A 301 9.36 -7.17 -8.82
C ALA A 301 8.73 -6.90 -10.20
N PHE A 302 9.49 -7.05 -11.28
CA PHE A 302 9.01 -6.85 -12.66
C PHE A 302 8.46 -8.13 -13.30
N SER A 303 8.42 -9.25 -12.57
CA SER A 303 7.80 -10.46 -13.11
C SER A 303 6.31 -10.23 -13.38
N ARG A 304 5.84 -10.84 -14.47
CA ARG A 304 4.42 -10.84 -14.82
C ARG A 304 3.56 -11.38 -13.68
N GLU A 305 4.01 -12.45 -13.05
CA GLU A 305 3.32 -13.11 -11.93
C GLU A 305 3.13 -12.19 -10.74
N THR A 306 4.16 -11.44 -10.36
CA THR A 306 4.09 -10.48 -9.26
C THR A 306 3.18 -9.31 -9.61
N ALA A 307 3.30 -8.73 -10.81
CA ALA A 307 2.47 -7.62 -11.25
C ALA A 307 0.99 -8.02 -11.31
N LEU A 308 0.66 -9.14 -11.93
CA LEU A 308 -0.72 -9.63 -12.05
C LEU A 308 -1.32 -10.00 -10.69
N THR A 309 -0.54 -10.58 -9.78
CA THR A 309 -1.02 -10.93 -8.43
C THR A 309 -1.36 -9.68 -7.63
N LYS A 310 -0.48 -8.67 -7.61
CA LYS A 310 -0.76 -7.39 -6.94
C LYS A 310 -1.97 -6.67 -7.55
N LEU A 311 -2.11 -6.67 -8.87
CA LEU A 311 -3.29 -6.11 -9.55
C LEU A 311 -4.57 -6.85 -9.18
N ALA A 312 -4.54 -8.18 -9.13
CA ALA A 312 -5.70 -8.97 -8.72
C ALA A 312 -6.14 -8.64 -7.29
N PHE A 313 -5.21 -8.44 -6.35
CA PHE A 313 -5.52 -7.96 -4.99
C PHE A 313 -6.08 -6.54 -5.00
N THR A 314 -5.51 -5.64 -5.78
CA THR A 314 -5.98 -4.26 -5.92
C THR A 314 -7.42 -4.24 -6.43
N GLU A 315 -7.70 -4.96 -7.51
CA GLU A 315 -9.04 -5.09 -8.08
C GLU A 315 -10.03 -5.67 -7.05
N TRP A 316 -9.65 -6.77 -6.40
CA TRP A 316 -10.49 -7.46 -5.43
C TRP A 316 -10.85 -6.57 -4.23
N LEU A 317 -9.92 -5.74 -3.75
CA LEU A 317 -10.15 -4.76 -2.69
C LEU A 317 -11.02 -3.59 -3.16
N VAL A 318 -10.74 -3.04 -4.32
CA VAL A 318 -11.47 -1.87 -4.85
C VAL A 318 -12.92 -2.23 -5.22
N THR A 319 -13.12 -3.39 -5.83
CA THR A 319 -14.44 -3.86 -6.25
C THR A 319 -15.17 -4.66 -5.17
N ARG A 320 -14.53 -4.94 -4.03
CA ARG A 320 -15.03 -5.87 -3.00
C ARG A 320 -15.41 -7.20 -3.61
N GLY A 321 -14.53 -7.79 -4.40
CA GLY A 321 -14.77 -8.98 -5.21
C GLY A 321 -15.25 -10.22 -4.44
N TRP A 322 -15.14 -10.23 -3.10
CA TRP A 322 -15.70 -11.29 -2.24
C TRP A 322 -17.21 -11.19 -2.04
N GLN A 323 -17.81 -10.00 -2.23
CA GLN A 323 -19.23 -9.79 -1.90
C GLN A 323 -20.17 -10.72 -2.69
N ALA A 324 -19.87 -10.97 -3.96
CA ALA A 324 -20.65 -11.87 -4.80
C ALA A 324 -20.69 -13.34 -4.32
N PHE A 325 -19.81 -13.70 -3.38
CA PHE A 325 -19.71 -15.06 -2.82
C PHE A 325 -20.30 -15.19 -1.42
N LEU A 326 -20.75 -14.08 -0.82
CA LEU A 326 -21.36 -14.08 0.52
C LEU A 326 -22.82 -14.47 0.44
N ASP A 327 -23.24 -15.29 1.39
CA ASP A 327 -24.67 -15.49 1.70
C ASP A 327 -25.11 -14.49 2.79
N ALA A 328 -26.40 -14.39 3.03
CA ALA A 328 -26.98 -13.47 4.01
C ALA A 328 -26.38 -13.63 5.44
N LYS A 329 -25.97 -14.85 5.81
CA LYS A 329 -25.32 -15.11 7.10
C LYS A 329 -23.90 -14.57 7.15
N ALA A 330 -23.15 -14.71 6.06
CA ALA A 330 -21.80 -14.16 5.94
C ALA A 330 -21.82 -12.63 5.88
N GLU A 331 -22.78 -12.03 5.15
CA GLU A 331 -23.00 -10.58 5.13
C GLU A 331 -23.29 -10.02 6.53
N ALA A 332 -24.17 -10.67 7.30
CA ALA A 332 -24.44 -10.29 8.68
C ALA A 332 -23.18 -10.36 9.55
N LYS A 333 -22.34 -11.39 9.39
CA LYS A 333 -21.07 -11.52 10.11
C LYS A 333 -20.07 -10.43 9.70
N MET A 334 -20.02 -10.03 8.42
CA MET A 334 -19.19 -8.92 7.96
C MET A 334 -19.60 -7.58 8.59
N ALA A 335 -20.88 -7.38 8.82
CA ALA A 335 -21.44 -6.20 9.48
C ALA A 335 -21.30 -6.21 11.02
N ASP A 336 -20.92 -7.36 11.60
CA ASP A 336 -20.80 -7.52 13.05
C ASP A 336 -19.60 -6.76 13.64
N SER A 337 -19.59 -6.58 14.95
CA SER A 337 -18.51 -5.93 15.67
C SER A 337 -17.19 -6.70 15.52
N PHE A 338 -16.15 -6.03 15.03
CA PHE A 338 -14.82 -6.61 14.96
C PHE A 338 -14.26 -6.98 16.34
N LYS A 339 -14.57 -6.20 17.37
CA LYS A 339 -14.13 -6.51 18.74
C LYS A 339 -14.61 -7.90 19.20
N ARG A 340 -15.86 -8.25 18.93
CA ARG A 340 -16.41 -9.58 19.28
C ARG A 340 -15.70 -10.71 18.52
N PHE A 341 -15.44 -10.49 17.25
CA PHE A 341 -14.65 -11.39 16.42
C PHE A 341 -13.23 -11.58 16.99
N ALA A 342 -12.57 -10.46 17.34
CA ALA A 342 -11.22 -10.46 17.90
C ALA A 342 -11.15 -11.17 19.26
N ASP A 343 -12.07 -10.89 20.21
CA ASP A 343 -12.15 -11.54 21.51
C ASP A 343 -12.21 -13.08 21.38
N THR A 344 -13.04 -13.56 20.44
CA THR A 344 -13.21 -14.99 20.20
C THR A 344 -11.93 -15.65 19.65
N HIS A 345 -11.31 -15.02 18.64
CA HIS A 345 -10.13 -15.58 18.01
C HIS A 345 -8.88 -15.47 18.87
N LEU A 346 -8.66 -14.35 19.57
CA LEU A 346 -7.55 -14.19 20.51
C LEU A 346 -7.60 -15.20 21.64
N SER A 347 -8.78 -15.42 22.24
CA SER A 347 -8.96 -16.40 23.33
C SER A 347 -8.61 -17.82 22.86
N ARG A 348 -9.04 -18.20 21.64
CA ARG A 348 -8.74 -19.53 21.09
C ARG A 348 -7.25 -19.70 20.81
N GLN A 349 -6.61 -18.70 20.22
CA GLN A 349 -5.18 -18.74 19.88
C GLN A 349 -4.30 -18.73 21.12
N ALA A 350 -4.63 -17.95 22.13
CA ALA A 350 -3.91 -17.96 23.39
C ALA A 350 -3.99 -19.30 24.10
N ALA A 351 -5.14 -19.97 24.07
CA ALA A 351 -5.28 -21.31 24.60
C ALA A 351 -4.42 -22.32 23.83
N GLU A 352 -4.37 -22.20 22.49
CA GLU A 352 -3.52 -23.04 21.64
C GLU A 352 -2.03 -22.84 21.95
N LEU A 353 -1.55 -21.58 22.04
CA LEU A 353 -0.17 -21.24 22.38
C LEU A 353 0.20 -21.76 23.78
N ARG A 354 -0.68 -21.54 24.77
CA ARG A 354 -0.45 -22.06 26.14
C ARG A 354 -0.33 -23.57 26.16
N THR A 355 -1.19 -24.28 25.45
CA THR A 355 -1.13 -25.75 25.36
C THR A 355 0.14 -26.21 24.67
N THR A 356 0.51 -25.58 23.55
CA THR A 356 1.69 -25.96 22.75
C THR A 356 2.99 -25.76 23.53
N PHE A 357 3.11 -24.66 24.26
CA PHE A 357 4.34 -24.26 24.94
C PHE A 357 4.31 -24.44 26.45
N ALA A 358 3.31 -25.17 27.01
CA ALA A 358 3.18 -25.43 28.45
C ALA A 358 4.45 -26.04 29.06
N TYR A 359 5.10 -26.90 28.30
CA TYR A 359 6.33 -27.59 28.70
C TYR A 359 7.46 -27.34 27.70
N PRO A 360 8.73 -27.44 28.14
CA PRO A 360 9.87 -27.39 27.24
C PRO A 360 9.76 -28.45 26.13
N LEU A 361 10.05 -28.08 24.90
CA LEU A 361 9.90 -28.97 23.72
C LEU A 361 11.24 -29.60 23.26
N GLY A 362 12.36 -29.23 23.86
CA GLY A 362 13.68 -29.72 23.44
C GLY A 362 13.91 -29.41 21.95
N ASP A 363 14.19 -30.43 21.16
CA ASP A 363 14.43 -30.29 19.71
C ASP A 363 13.16 -29.98 18.90
N GLY A 364 11.96 -30.13 19.51
CA GLY A 364 10.68 -29.94 18.84
C GLY A 364 10.24 -28.47 18.65
N TYR A 365 11.01 -27.50 19.15
CA TYR A 365 10.64 -26.08 19.01
C TYR A 365 10.53 -25.64 17.55
N SER A 366 11.44 -26.07 16.69
CA SER A 366 11.46 -25.71 15.26
C SER A 366 10.18 -26.15 14.53
N ASP A 367 9.57 -27.27 14.94
CA ASP A 367 8.34 -27.78 14.35
C ASP A 367 7.12 -26.88 14.65
N GLN A 368 7.21 -26.04 15.69
CA GLN A 368 6.16 -25.13 16.09
C GLN A 368 6.27 -23.75 15.44
N LEU A 369 7.33 -23.43 14.72
CA LEU A 369 7.51 -22.12 14.06
C LEU A 369 6.35 -21.74 13.13
N PRO A 370 5.82 -22.62 12.27
CA PRO A 370 4.69 -22.25 11.41
C PRO A 370 3.43 -21.88 12.21
N ARG A 371 3.16 -22.59 13.31
CA ARG A 371 2.03 -22.30 14.22
C ARG A 371 2.24 -20.97 14.92
N LEU A 372 3.39 -20.78 15.56
CA LEU A 372 3.75 -19.57 16.29
C LEU A 372 3.68 -18.33 15.39
N THR A 373 4.17 -18.43 14.16
CA THR A 373 4.10 -17.36 13.17
C THR A 373 2.65 -17.02 12.81
N ARG A 374 1.78 -18.02 12.60
CA ARG A 374 0.35 -17.78 12.32
C ARG A 374 -0.34 -17.06 13.48
N ASP A 375 -0.04 -17.48 14.72
CA ASP A 375 -0.68 -16.89 15.91
C ASP A 375 -0.18 -15.45 16.16
N ILE A 376 1.11 -15.17 15.95
CA ILE A 376 1.66 -13.82 15.97
C ILE A 376 0.97 -12.94 14.91
N ASN A 377 0.84 -13.42 13.69
CA ASN A 377 0.16 -12.69 12.61
C ASN A 377 -1.32 -12.42 12.95
N SER A 378 -2.00 -13.38 13.57
CA SER A 378 -3.38 -13.18 14.04
C SER A 378 -3.48 -12.06 15.05
N VAL A 379 -2.58 -12.04 16.05
CA VAL A 379 -2.58 -10.98 17.06
C VAL A 379 -2.29 -9.61 16.43
N GLN A 380 -1.41 -9.52 15.48
CA GLN A 380 -1.14 -8.26 14.75
C GLN A 380 -2.39 -7.72 14.04
N ILE A 381 -3.26 -8.61 13.52
CA ILE A 381 -4.51 -8.23 12.86
C ILE A 381 -5.58 -7.87 13.90
N LEU A 382 -5.67 -8.64 15.01
CA LEU A 382 -6.78 -8.60 15.93
C LEU A 382 -6.63 -7.61 17.09
N ALA A 383 -5.39 -7.21 17.42
CA ALA A 383 -5.11 -6.49 18.66
C ALA A 383 -5.36 -4.97 18.61
N GLY A 384 -5.67 -4.39 17.46
CA GLY A 384 -5.78 -2.93 17.28
C GLY A 384 -6.91 -2.22 18.04
N TYR A 385 -7.79 -3.00 18.67
CA TYR A 385 -8.91 -2.50 19.48
C TYR A 385 -8.61 -2.37 20.98
N TYR A 386 -7.45 -2.85 21.40
CA TYR A 386 -7.10 -2.99 22.80
C TYR A 386 -6.03 -1.99 23.19
N ASP A 387 -5.67 -1.98 24.47
CA ASP A 387 -4.57 -1.18 24.97
C ASP A 387 -3.28 -1.52 24.23
N ALA A 388 -2.71 -0.53 23.53
CA ALA A 388 -1.58 -0.73 22.63
C ALA A 388 -0.32 -1.22 23.36
N GLU A 389 -0.06 -0.70 24.57
CA GLU A 389 1.10 -1.12 25.37
C GLU A 389 0.99 -2.57 25.83
N LYS A 390 -0.17 -2.96 26.32
CA LYS A 390 -0.42 -4.32 26.78
C LYS A 390 -0.38 -5.32 25.63
N ALA A 391 -0.99 -4.98 24.50
CA ALA A 391 -0.97 -5.79 23.30
C ALA A 391 0.46 -5.96 22.75
N GLN A 392 1.22 -4.87 22.70
CA GLN A 392 2.61 -4.91 22.23
C GLN A 392 3.51 -5.72 23.18
N ARG A 393 3.34 -5.60 24.49
CA ARG A 393 4.09 -6.39 25.49
C ARG A 393 3.80 -7.88 25.36
N TRP A 394 2.53 -8.24 25.20
CA TRP A 394 2.14 -9.63 24.99
C TRP A 394 2.74 -10.19 23.71
N LEU A 395 2.63 -9.45 22.62
CA LEU A 395 3.14 -9.83 21.31
C LEU A 395 4.66 -9.96 21.28
N ALA A 396 5.39 -9.03 21.93
CA ALA A 396 6.85 -8.99 21.93
C ALA A 396 7.47 -10.27 22.53
N ASN A 397 6.86 -10.85 23.55
CA ASN A 397 7.35 -12.09 24.14
C ASN A 397 7.24 -13.28 23.20
N TRP A 398 6.12 -13.40 22.46
CA TRP A 398 5.95 -14.45 21.45
C TRP A 398 6.85 -14.23 20.23
N GLN A 399 7.06 -12.99 19.83
CA GLN A 399 8.03 -12.63 18.78
C GLN A 399 9.46 -12.94 19.21
N GLY A 400 9.82 -12.66 20.48
CA GLY A 400 11.09 -13.03 21.06
C GLY A 400 11.32 -14.54 21.06
N LEU A 401 10.30 -15.32 21.46
CA LEU A 401 10.35 -16.78 21.39
C LEU A 401 10.57 -17.26 19.95
N ARG A 402 9.82 -16.74 18.99
CA ARG A 402 10.01 -17.08 17.57
C ARG A 402 11.44 -16.82 17.13
N HIS A 403 11.95 -15.62 17.40
CA HIS A 403 13.32 -15.24 17.03
C HIS A 403 14.38 -16.14 17.68
N ALA A 404 14.22 -16.45 18.97
CA ALA A 404 15.13 -17.34 19.68
C ALA A 404 15.15 -18.75 19.07
N ILE A 405 13.99 -19.27 18.65
CA ILE A 405 13.89 -20.58 17.96
C ILE A 405 14.57 -20.50 16.59
N GLU A 406 14.30 -19.47 15.79
CA GLU A 406 14.90 -19.27 14.46
C GLU A 406 16.43 -19.18 14.52
N THR A 407 16.95 -18.54 15.57
CA THR A 407 18.38 -18.34 15.79
C THR A 407 19.02 -19.43 16.66
N ARG A 408 18.24 -20.44 17.10
CA ARG A 408 18.69 -21.59 17.92
C ARG A 408 19.38 -21.19 19.24
N GLN A 409 18.88 -20.14 19.88
CA GLN A 409 19.40 -19.64 21.16
C GLN A 409 18.66 -20.31 22.34
N HIS A 410 19.11 -21.48 22.76
CA HIS A 410 18.41 -22.33 23.74
C HIS A 410 18.04 -21.64 25.07
N ILE A 411 18.93 -20.81 25.60
CA ILE A 411 18.68 -20.05 26.84
C ILE A 411 17.56 -19.03 26.63
N GLU A 412 17.59 -18.30 25.51
CA GLU A 412 16.58 -17.31 25.14
C GLU A 412 15.23 -17.96 24.83
N ILE A 413 15.21 -19.16 24.25
CA ILE A 413 13.96 -19.92 24.01
C ILE A 413 13.21 -20.14 25.32
N GLU A 414 13.88 -20.67 26.35
CA GLU A 414 13.24 -20.94 27.65
C GLU A 414 12.88 -19.67 28.39
N HIS A 415 13.70 -18.62 28.28
CA HIS A 415 13.38 -17.31 28.83
C HIS A 415 12.09 -16.76 28.22
N TYR A 416 12.03 -16.58 26.89
CA TYR A 416 10.86 -16.02 26.23
C TYR A 416 9.64 -16.90 26.35
N ARG A 417 9.78 -18.23 26.38
CA ARG A 417 8.66 -19.16 26.64
C ARG A 417 8.03 -18.86 28.00
N ASN A 418 8.83 -18.76 29.05
CA ASN A 418 8.33 -18.49 30.40
C ASN A 418 7.70 -17.10 30.52
N GLU A 419 8.33 -16.08 29.94
CA GLU A 419 7.79 -14.70 29.92
C GLU A 419 6.46 -14.66 29.15
N ALA A 420 6.36 -15.30 27.96
CA ALA A 420 5.15 -15.32 27.15
C ALA A 420 3.98 -16.02 27.88
N LEU A 421 4.26 -17.10 28.61
CA LEU A 421 3.23 -17.82 29.38
C LEU A 421 2.79 -17.05 30.64
N ALA A 422 3.64 -16.19 31.21
CA ALA A 422 3.37 -15.41 32.41
C ALA A 422 2.56 -14.14 32.15
N VAL A 423 2.61 -13.58 30.94
CA VAL A 423 1.88 -12.35 30.61
C VAL A 423 0.38 -12.56 30.56
N GLU A 424 -0.36 -11.70 31.25
CA GLU A 424 -1.82 -11.72 31.23
C GLU A 424 -2.38 -11.35 29.86
N PRO A 425 -3.48 -12.01 29.45
CA PRO A 425 -4.18 -11.68 28.22
C PRO A 425 -4.74 -10.24 28.24
N PHE A 426 -4.38 -9.42 27.26
CA PHE A 426 -4.77 -8.01 27.19
C PHE A 426 -6.24 -7.79 26.80
N TRP A 427 -6.92 -8.78 26.24
CA TRP A 427 -8.31 -8.68 25.76
C TRP A 427 -9.36 -9.01 26.82
N LEU A 428 -8.99 -9.65 27.95
CA LEU A 428 -9.95 -10.11 28.96
C LEU A 428 -10.55 -8.98 29.82
N HIS A 429 -9.87 -7.83 29.91
CA HIS A 429 -10.28 -6.71 30.79
C HIS A 429 -10.82 -5.50 30.03
N SER A 430 -11.08 -5.60 28.73
CA SER A 430 -11.54 -4.49 27.88
C SER A 430 -13.02 -4.12 28.03
N GLY A 431 -13.73 -4.73 28.97
CA GLY A 431 -15.18 -4.54 29.18
C GLY A 431 -15.57 -3.47 30.21
N LYS A 432 -14.59 -2.73 30.77
CA LYS A 432 -14.86 -1.63 31.74
C LYS A 432 -14.17 -0.36 31.27
N ARG A 433 -14.80 0.33 30.32
CA ARG A 433 -14.70 1.78 30.14
C ARG A 433 -16.04 2.34 29.70
#